data_d953b375c9c34050a15a66ee520718bd
#
_entry.id   d953b375c9c34050a15a66ee520718bd
#
_cell.length_a   1.000
_cell.length_b   1.000
_cell.length_c   1.000
_cell.angle_alpha   90.00
_cell.angle_beta   90.00
_cell.angle_gamma   90.00
#
_symmetry.space_group_name_H-M   'P 1'
#
loop_
_entity.id
_entity.type
_entity.pdbx_description
1 polymer ?
#
loop_
_entity_poly.entity_id
_entity_poly.type
_entity_poly.pdbx_seq_one_letter_code
_entity_poly.pdbx_strand_id
1 'polypeptide(L)'
;MIIIGYERYCENIMTDLYRLLPEEMEKMVIDMGQPRYRADQILYPLYYKFPKSISELKQLPTIMRDTLIENGYTIGSATEVHRIVSDDGDTTKLLLTLTDGTPVETVLIQYEPSKIGGHPRSTICVSTQVGCAMGCIFCATGQMGFERNLKAEEIIAQVIHFANLLAQRDQHITNLVFMGMGEPLANYDETIRAVRLLTHPRGFGI
;
A
#
# COMPACT_ATOMS: atom_id res chain seq x y z
N MET A 1 -7.15 -48.27 17.35
CA MET A 1 -7.05 -46.88 17.86
C MET A 1 -6.08 -46.16 16.93
N ILE A 2 -6.62 -45.49 15.89
CA ILE A 2 -5.82 -44.78 14.87
C ILE A 2 -5.70 -43.37 15.35
N ILE A 3 -4.48 -42.95 15.73
CA ILE A 3 -4.16 -41.57 16.05
C ILE A 3 -3.83 -40.90 14.71
N ILE A 4 -4.77 -40.12 14.17
CA ILE A 4 -4.52 -39.26 13.02
C ILE A 4 -3.79 -38.04 13.57
N GLY A 5 -2.48 -38.01 13.35
CA GLY A 5 -1.67 -36.83 13.59
C GLY A 5 -2.16 -35.68 12.69
N TYR A 6 -2.72 -34.64 13.27
CA TYR A 6 -2.95 -33.36 12.63
C TYR A 6 -1.59 -32.71 12.43
N GLU A 7 -0.92 -33.00 11.33
CA GLU A 7 0.14 -32.13 10.84
C GLU A 7 -0.52 -30.80 10.49
N ARG A 8 -0.29 -29.78 11.32
CA ARG A 8 -0.57 -28.39 10.93
C ARG A 8 0.30 -28.10 9.72
N TYR A 9 -0.27 -28.14 8.55
CA TYR A 9 0.25 -27.38 7.42
C TYR A 9 0.14 -25.91 7.83
N CYS A 10 1.20 -25.35 8.39
CA CYS A 10 1.41 -23.91 8.40
C CYS A 10 1.63 -23.54 6.92
N GLU A 11 0.57 -23.18 6.22
CA GLU A 11 0.72 -22.34 5.05
C GLU A 11 1.55 -21.15 5.52
N ASN A 12 2.72 -20.99 4.96
CA ASN A 12 3.57 -19.80 5.18
C ASN A 12 2.81 -18.61 4.60
N ILE A 13 1.89 -18.05 5.38
CA ILE A 13 1.14 -16.86 4.99
C ILE A 13 2.16 -15.72 4.98
N MET A 14 2.60 -15.35 3.77
CA MET A 14 3.47 -14.19 3.62
C MET A 14 2.73 -12.95 4.09
N THR A 15 3.31 -12.25 5.07
CA THR A 15 2.73 -11.04 5.64
C THR A 15 3.51 -9.83 5.15
N ASP A 16 2.84 -8.94 4.44
CA ASP A 16 3.43 -7.69 4.02
C ASP A 16 3.57 -6.73 5.20
N LEU A 17 4.75 -6.15 5.38
CA LEU A 17 5.02 -5.19 6.46
C LEU A 17 4.14 -3.94 6.36
N TYR A 18 3.72 -3.53 5.16
CA TYR A 18 2.78 -2.41 4.98
C TYR A 18 1.37 -2.70 5.49
N ARG A 19 1.04 -3.96 5.78
CA ARG A 19 -0.24 -4.33 6.37
C ARG A 19 -0.29 -4.07 7.88
N LEU A 20 0.87 -3.98 8.54
CA LEU A 20 0.95 -3.89 9.99
C LEU A 20 0.80 -2.45 10.48
N LEU A 21 -0.16 -2.23 11.37
CA LEU A 21 -0.24 -0.98 12.13
C LEU A 21 1.01 -0.80 13.01
N PRO A 22 1.42 0.43 13.34
CA PRO A 22 2.61 0.65 14.17
C PRO A 22 2.65 -0.14 15.47
N GLU A 23 1.52 -0.29 16.16
CA GLU A 23 1.40 -1.10 17.38
C GLU A 23 1.48 -2.60 17.11
N GLU A 24 1.01 -3.07 15.97
CA GLU A 24 1.18 -4.47 15.53
C GLU A 24 2.65 -4.75 15.17
N MET A 25 3.33 -3.78 14.53
CA MET A 25 4.75 -3.83 14.23
C MET A 25 5.59 -3.89 15.52
N GLU A 26 5.23 -3.09 16.53
CA GLU A 26 5.88 -3.14 17.84
C GLU A 26 5.72 -4.50 18.50
N LYS A 27 4.50 -5.04 18.49
CA LYS A 27 4.22 -6.37 19.03
C LYS A 27 5.03 -7.44 18.31
N MET A 28 5.06 -7.44 16.99
CA MET A 28 5.84 -8.36 16.17
C MET A 28 7.33 -8.34 16.57
N VAL A 29 7.90 -7.14 16.69
CA VAL A 29 9.31 -6.95 17.07
C VAL A 29 9.60 -7.49 18.47
N ILE A 30 8.70 -7.25 19.43
CA ILE A 30 8.82 -7.75 20.82
C ILE A 30 8.70 -9.28 20.83
N ASP A 31 7.76 -9.86 20.09
CA ASP A 31 7.57 -11.30 19.99
C ASP A 31 8.81 -12.01 19.39
N MET A 32 9.59 -11.29 18.57
CA MET A 32 10.88 -11.72 18.04
C MET A 32 12.05 -11.54 19.07
N GLY A 33 11.76 -11.16 20.31
CA GLY A 33 12.77 -10.89 21.35
C GLY A 33 13.60 -9.63 21.09
N GLN A 34 13.14 -8.71 20.26
CA GLN A 34 13.83 -7.47 19.94
C GLN A 34 13.28 -6.29 20.73
N PRO A 35 14.09 -5.26 21.02
CA PRO A 35 13.62 -4.05 21.68
C PRO A 35 12.58 -3.30 20.83
N ARG A 36 11.59 -2.70 21.49
CA ARG A 36 10.46 -1.96 20.87
C ARG A 36 10.91 -0.94 19.80
N TYR A 37 12.00 -0.21 20.03
CA TYR A 37 12.49 0.82 19.11
C TYR A 37 12.86 0.27 17.71
N ARG A 38 13.05 -1.04 17.58
CA ARG A 38 13.30 -1.68 16.28
C ARG A 38 12.11 -1.54 15.34
N ALA A 39 10.90 -1.38 15.88
CA ALA A 39 9.72 -1.11 15.06
C ALA A 39 9.87 0.23 14.32
N ASP A 40 10.40 1.28 14.95
CA ASP A 40 10.64 2.57 14.30
C ASP A 40 11.71 2.47 13.20
N GLN A 41 12.69 1.56 13.37
CA GLN A 41 13.69 1.29 12.34
C GLN A 41 13.12 0.54 11.13
N ILE A 42 11.93 -0.05 11.24
CA ILE A 42 11.17 -0.61 10.11
C ILE A 42 10.22 0.46 9.56
N LEU A 43 9.41 1.09 10.41
CA LEU A 43 8.36 2.04 10.02
C LEU A 43 8.92 3.23 9.25
N TYR A 44 9.97 3.88 9.80
CA TYR A 44 10.54 5.07 9.16
C TYR A 44 10.98 4.83 7.70
N PRO A 45 11.76 3.79 7.35
CA PRO A 45 12.08 3.54 5.96
C PRO A 45 10.87 3.18 5.10
N LEU A 46 9.93 2.40 5.62
CA LEU A 46 8.73 2.05 4.85
C LEU A 46 8.01 3.29 4.32
N TYR A 47 7.84 4.31 5.15
CA TYR A 47 7.06 5.49 4.81
C TYR A 47 7.85 6.67 4.23
N TYR A 48 9.19 6.68 4.38
CA TYR A 48 10.02 7.82 3.94
C TYR A 48 11.16 7.46 2.98
N LYS A 49 11.48 6.16 2.82
CA LYS A 49 12.55 5.70 1.92
C LYS A 49 12.08 4.68 0.89
N PHE A 50 10.87 4.15 1.05
CA PHE A 50 10.18 3.27 0.11
C PHE A 50 11.03 2.06 -0.32
N PRO A 51 11.55 1.24 0.62
CA PRO A 51 12.38 0.08 0.28
C PRO A 51 11.56 -0.95 -0.50
N LYS A 52 12.21 -1.64 -1.42
CA LYS A 52 11.59 -2.68 -2.25
C LYS A 52 11.72 -4.09 -1.64
N SER A 53 12.56 -4.24 -0.62
CA SER A 53 12.79 -5.51 0.04
C SER A 53 13.27 -5.32 1.48
N ILE A 54 13.10 -6.36 2.31
CA ILE A 54 13.61 -6.36 3.68
C ILE A 54 15.14 -6.20 3.72
N SER A 55 15.86 -6.67 2.68
CA SER A 55 17.31 -6.53 2.57
C SER A 55 17.77 -5.08 2.50
N GLU A 56 16.89 -4.16 2.10
CA GLU A 56 17.17 -2.71 2.03
C GLU A 56 17.00 -1.98 3.37
N LEU A 57 16.43 -2.63 4.39
CA LEU A 57 16.30 -2.09 5.74
C LEU A 57 17.66 -2.12 6.48
N LYS A 58 18.65 -1.41 5.93
CA LYS A 58 20.07 -1.49 6.37
C LYS A 58 20.32 -1.01 7.81
N GLN A 59 19.39 -0.27 8.43
CA GLN A 59 19.43 0.12 9.83
C GLN A 59 19.08 -1.03 10.79
N LEU A 60 18.53 -2.15 10.29
CA LEU A 60 18.34 -3.37 11.06
C LEU A 60 19.60 -4.24 10.99
N PRO A 61 19.94 -4.95 12.08
CA PRO A 61 20.95 -6.00 12.04
C PRO A 61 20.63 -7.06 10.99
N THR A 62 21.65 -7.64 10.34
CA THR A 62 21.46 -8.68 9.33
C THR A 62 20.64 -9.85 9.86
N ILE A 63 20.95 -10.34 11.06
CA ILE A 63 20.20 -11.43 11.72
C ILE A 63 18.71 -11.11 11.80
N MET A 64 18.33 -9.88 12.15
CA MET A 64 16.92 -9.50 12.25
C MET A 64 16.24 -9.48 10.88
N ARG A 65 16.94 -9.02 9.83
CA ARG A 65 16.40 -9.06 8.46
C ARG A 65 16.18 -10.49 7.98
N ASP A 66 17.14 -11.37 8.25
CA ASP A 66 17.06 -12.79 7.91
C ASP A 66 15.89 -13.44 8.68
N THR A 67 15.75 -13.16 9.97
CA THR A 67 14.61 -13.64 10.78
C THR A 67 13.24 -13.16 10.23
N LEU A 68 13.15 -11.90 9.78
CA LEU A 68 11.92 -11.40 9.15
C LEU A 68 11.59 -12.19 7.89
N ILE A 69 12.58 -12.44 7.03
CA ILE A 69 12.40 -13.21 5.79
C ILE A 69 12.00 -14.65 6.10
N GLU A 70 12.70 -15.31 7.03
CA GLU A 70 12.43 -16.69 7.46
C GLU A 70 11.02 -16.84 8.04
N ASN A 71 10.52 -15.82 8.74
CA ASN A 71 9.14 -15.79 9.26
C ASN A 71 8.09 -15.39 8.21
N GLY A 72 8.45 -15.28 6.93
CA GLY A 72 7.52 -15.00 5.85
C GLY A 72 7.09 -13.54 5.74
N TYR A 73 7.82 -12.60 6.36
CA TYR A 73 7.54 -11.19 6.14
C TYR A 73 8.07 -10.74 4.78
N THR A 74 7.34 -9.80 4.16
CA THR A 74 7.69 -9.24 2.86
C THR A 74 7.49 -7.73 2.86
N ILE A 75 8.01 -7.06 1.85
CA ILE A 75 7.64 -5.69 1.49
C ILE A 75 7.05 -5.79 0.10
N GLY A 76 5.73 -5.63 0.00
CA GLY A 76 5.03 -5.63 -1.27
C GLY A 76 5.33 -4.36 -2.05
N SER A 77 5.32 -4.50 -3.35
CA SER A 77 5.46 -3.38 -4.27
C SER A 77 4.51 -3.56 -5.45
N ALA A 78 4.07 -2.44 -6.01
CA ALA A 78 3.42 -2.43 -7.30
C ALA A 78 4.43 -1.97 -8.37
N THR A 79 4.39 -2.61 -9.53
CA THR A 79 5.27 -2.27 -10.66
C THR A 79 4.51 -1.45 -11.68
N GLU A 80 5.05 -0.31 -12.08
CA GLU A 80 4.48 0.50 -13.15
C GLU A 80 4.62 -0.21 -14.49
N VAL A 81 3.50 -0.40 -15.20
CA VAL A 81 3.44 -1.00 -16.53
C VAL A 81 3.19 0.07 -17.59
N HIS A 82 2.33 1.03 -17.27
CA HIS A 82 1.98 2.08 -18.22
C HIS A 82 1.68 3.39 -17.49
N ARG A 83 2.02 4.50 -18.16
CA ARG A 83 1.80 5.86 -17.66
C ARG A 83 1.18 6.71 -18.74
N ILE A 84 0.12 7.44 -18.36
CA ILE A 84 -0.50 8.48 -19.18
C ILE A 84 -0.46 9.77 -18.36
N VAL A 85 0.00 10.84 -18.98
CA VAL A 85 0.04 12.18 -18.38
C VAL A 85 -0.85 13.08 -19.23
N SER A 86 -1.67 13.92 -18.60
CA SER A 86 -2.49 14.93 -19.29
C SER A 86 -1.61 15.99 -19.97
N ASP A 87 -2.16 16.68 -20.98
CA ASP A 87 -1.43 17.67 -21.77
C ASP A 87 -0.88 18.84 -20.90
N ASP A 88 -1.59 19.19 -19.83
CA ASP A 88 -1.18 20.21 -18.85
C ASP A 88 -0.15 19.68 -17.81
N GLY A 89 0.05 18.38 -17.76
CA GLY A 89 0.95 17.72 -16.81
C GLY A 89 0.37 17.53 -15.41
N ASP A 90 -0.84 18.01 -15.13
CA ASP A 90 -1.45 18.05 -13.81
C ASP A 90 -2.01 16.68 -13.36
N THR A 91 -2.32 15.81 -14.31
CA THR A 91 -2.87 14.48 -14.02
C THR A 91 -1.98 13.38 -14.57
N THR A 92 -1.61 12.43 -13.71
CA THR A 92 -0.88 11.23 -14.10
C THR A 92 -1.67 10.00 -13.73
N LYS A 93 -2.10 9.22 -14.73
CA LYS A 93 -2.71 7.90 -14.55
C LYS A 93 -1.66 6.81 -14.74
N LEU A 94 -1.60 5.87 -13.81
CA LEU A 94 -0.74 4.70 -13.86
C LEU A 94 -1.56 3.43 -13.95
N LEU A 95 -1.09 2.50 -14.75
CA LEU A 95 -1.41 1.08 -14.65
C LEU A 95 -0.28 0.41 -13.88
N LEU A 96 -0.61 -0.12 -12.72
CA LEU A 96 0.33 -0.86 -11.87
C LEU A 96 -0.01 -2.34 -11.92
N THR A 97 1.02 -3.18 -11.84
CA THR A 97 0.85 -4.62 -11.63
C THR A 97 1.21 -4.96 -10.19
N LEU A 98 0.31 -5.62 -9.49
CA LEU A 98 0.49 -6.12 -8.13
C LEU A 98 1.40 -7.36 -8.11
N THR A 99 1.77 -7.84 -6.93
CA THR A 99 2.69 -8.98 -6.75
C THR A 99 2.16 -10.29 -7.34
N ASP A 100 0.85 -10.45 -7.45
CA ASP A 100 0.19 -11.60 -8.08
C ASP A 100 0.00 -11.45 -9.60
N GLY A 101 0.49 -10.36 -10.19
CA GLY A 101 0.34 -10.07 -11.62
C GLY A 101 -0.94 -9.32 -11.97
N THR A 102 -1.81 -9.03 -11.00
CA THR A 102 -3.09 -8.35 -11.25
C THR A 102 -2.89 -6.87 -11.56
N PRO A 103 -3.49 -6.33 -12.64
CA PRO A 103 -3.38 -4.91 -12.98
C PRO A 103 -4.39 -4.07 -12.18
N VAL A 104 -3.94 -2.89 -11.71
CA VAL A 104 -4.79 -1.87 -11.09
C VAL A 104 -4.46 -0.49 -11.61
N GLU A 105 -5.47 0.35 -11.78
CA GLU A 105 -5.30 1.75 -12.13
C GLU A 105 -5.26 2.64 -10.88
N THR A 106 -4.42 3.67 -10.91
CA THR A 106 -4.37 4.71 -9.88
C THR A 106 -4.02 6.04 -10.54
N VAL A 107 -4.46 7.16 -9.94
CA VAL A 107 -4.29 8.48 -10.55
C VAL A 107 -3.73 9.46 -9.51
N LEU A 108 -2.70 10.21 -9.91
CA LEU A 108 -2.23 11.40 -9.20
C LEU A 108 -2.81 12.64 -9.89
N ILE A 109 -3.42 13.52 -9.11
CA ILE A 109 -3.94 14.81 -9.56
C ILE A 109 -3.22 15.90 -8.77
N GLN A 110 -2.51 16.78 -9.47
CA GLN A 110 -1.76 17.89 -8.90
C GLN A 110 -2.46 19.20 -9.21
N TYR A 111 -2.59 20.06 -8.21
CA TYR A 111 -3.14 21.39 -8.36
C TYR A 111 -2.09 22.40 -7.91
N GLU A 112 -1.71 23.30 -8.83
CA GLU A 112 -0.93 24.46 -8.49
C GLU A 112 -1.82 25.53 -7.83
N PRO A 113 -1.29 26.33 -6.87
CA PRO A 113 -2.07 27.39 -6.24
C PRO A 113 -2.48 28.41 -7.28
N SER A 114 -3.78 28.69 -7.37
CA SER A 114 -4.27 29.79 -8.20
C SER A 114 -3.75 31.13 -7.67
N LYS A 115 -3.65 32.14 -8.54
CA LYS A 115 -3.21 33.50 -8.19
C LYS A 115 -4.05 34.18 -7.08
N ILE A 116 -5.17 33.58 -6.68
CA ILE A 116 -6.14 34.10 -5.69
C ILE A 116 -5.91 33.50 -4.29
N GLY A 117 -4.90 32.63 -4.12
CA GLY A 117 -4.57 31.96 -2.88
C GLY A 117 -5.04 30.50 -2.87
N GLY A 118 -4.27 29.66 -2.23
CA GLY A 118 -4.48 28.23 -2.10
C GLY A 118 -3.15 27.54 -1.80
N HIS A 119 -3.21 26.32 -1.32
CA HIS A 119 -2.02 25.50 -1.15
C HIS A 119 -1.94 24.48 -2.31
N PRO A 120 -0.73 24.15 -2.80
CA PRO A 120 -0.54 23.07 -3.74
C PRO A 120 -1.18 21.79 -3.19
N ARG A 121 -1.81 21.00 -4.06
CA ARG A 121 -2.42 19.72 -3.66
C ARG A 121 -1.93 18.62 -4.56
N SER A 122 -1.54 17.50 -3.95
CA SER A 122 -1.24 16.26 -4.62
C SER A 122 -2.24 15.20 -4.10
N THR A 123 -3.28 14.96 -4.88
CA THR A 123 -4.36 14.03 -4.52
C THR A 123 -4.15 12.72 -5.25
N ILE A 124 -4.15 11.60 -4.52
CA ILE A 124 -4.12 10.26 -5.12
C ILE A 124 -5.53 9.66 -5.12
N CYS A 125 -5.96 9.21 -6.28
CA CYS A 125 -7.16 8.41 -6.47
C CYS A 125 -6.75 6.94 -6.50
N VAL A 126 -7.16 6.16 -5.48
CA VAL A 126 -6.80 4.74 -5.32
C VAL A 126 -7.96 3.82 -5.65
N SER A 127 -7.61 2.63 -6.14
CA SER A 127 -8.51 1.51 -6.37
C SER A 127 -8.61 0.63 -5.12
N THR A 128 -9.78 0.03 -4.90
CA THR A 128 -10.08 -0.85 -3.77
C THR A 128 -10.44 -2.27 -4.18
N GLN A 129 -10.72 -2.49 -5.46
CA GLN A 129 -11.06 -3.80 -6.03
C GLN A 129 -10.42 -3.95 -7.40
N VAL A 130 -10.28 -5.18 -7.85
CA VAL A 130 -10.04 -5.53 -9.24
C VAL A 130 -11.40 -5.70 -9.90
N GLY A 131 -11.75 -4.80 -10.83
CA GLY A 131 -13.12 -4.67 -11.31
C GLY A 131 -14.07 -4.07 -10.26
N CYS A 132 -15.37 -4.22 -10.44
CA CYS A 132 -16.38 -3.72 -9.51
C CYS A 132 -17.69 -4.48 -9.66
N ALA A 133 -18.27 -4.93 -8.55
CA ALA A 133 -19.55 -5.66 -8.53
C ALA A 133 -20.78 -4.76 -8.63
N MET A 134 -20.64 -3.42 -8.52
CA MET A 134 -21.78 -2.50 -8.45
C MET A 134 -22.52 -2.33 -9.79
N GLY A 135 -21.89 -2.65 -10.92
CA GLY A 135 -22.52 -2.66 -12.23
C GLY A 135 -23.07 -1.30 -12.70
N CYS A 136 -22.53 -0.18 -12.25
CA CYS A 136 -22.96 1.16 -12.66
C CYS A 136 -22.88 1.31 -14.18
N ILE A 137 -23.98 1.65 -14.83
CA ILE A 137 -24.11 1.67 -16.31
C ILE A 137 -23.20 2.69 -17.00
N PHE A 138 -22.76 3.72 -16.30
CA PHE A 138 -21.87 4.77 -16.79
C PHE A 138 -20.39 4.52 -16.48
N CYS A 139 -20.05 3.45 -15.74
CA CYS A 139 -18.71 3.21 -15.25
C CYS A 139 -18.05 2.05 -16.02
N ALA A 140 -16.90 2.33 -16.65
CA ALA A 140 -16.15 1.31 -17.39
C ALA A 140 -15.74 0.14 -16.49
N THR A 141 -15.26 0.41 -15.25
CA THR A 141 -14.91 -0.62 -14.29
C THR A 141 -16.09 -1.52 -13.93
N GLY A 142 -17.30 -0.95 -13.77
CA GLY A 142 -18.51 -1.73 -13.52
C GLY A 142 -18.90 -2.67 -14.66
N GLN A 143 -18.50 -2.35 -15.89
CA GLN A 143 -18.75 -3.19 -17.09
C GLN A 143 -17.70 -4.31 -17.25
N MET A 144 -16.53 -4.19 -16.60
CA MET A 144 -15.48 -5.20 -16.61
C MET A 144 -15.79 -6.42 -15.72
N GLY A 145 -16.79 -6.29 -14.85
CA GLY A 145 -17.10 -7.29 -13.82
C GLY A 145 -16.24 -7.14 -12.58
N PHE A 146 -16.43 -8.04 -11.63
CA PHE A 146 -15.69 -8.10 -10.36
C PHE A 146 -14.83 -9.34 -10.34
N GLU A 147 -13.57 -9.18 -9.97
CA GLU A 147 -12.63 -10.28 -9.80
C GLU A 147 -12.35 -10.56 -8.31
N ARG A 148 -11.80 -9.57 -7.59
CA ARG A 148 -11.51 -9.69 -6.16
C ARG A 148 -11.39 -8.33 -5.46
N ASN A 149 -11.47 -8.36 -4.15
CA ASN A 149 -11.08 -7.25 -3.30
C ASN A 149 -9.56 -7.07 -3.29
N LEU A 150 -9.10 -5.82 -3.19
CA LEU A 150 -7.70 -5.52 -2.87
C LEU A 150 -7.49 -5.63 -1.36
N LYS A 151 -6.33 -6.16 -0.96
CA LYS A 151 -5.86 -6.12 0.42
C LYS A 151 -5.37 -4.73 0.79
N ALA A 152 -5.31 -4.42 2.08
CA ALA A 152 -4.85 -3.09 2.55
C ALA A 152 -3.46 -2.74 2.03
N GLU A 153 -2.52 -3.69 2.05
CA GLU A 153 -1.17 -3.51 1.52
C GLU A 153 -1.14 -3.23 0.01
N GLU A 154 -2.09 -3.78 -0.77
CA GLU A 154 -2.22 -3.52 -2.20
C GLU A 154 -2.81 -2.12 -2.49
N ILE A 155 -3.71 -1.65 -1.63
CA ILE A 155 -4.21 -0.28 -1.66
C ILE A 155 -3.07 0.69 -1.34
N ILE A 156 -2.28 0.40 -0.30
CA ILE A 156 -1.13 1.20 0.14
C ILE A 156 -0.03 1.21 -0.93
N ALA A 157 0.22 0.11 -1.64
CA ALA A 157 1.24 0.03 -2.68
C ALA A 157 1.02 1.08 -3.79
N GLN A 158 -0.23 1.43 -4.11
CA GLN A 158 -0.56 2.50 -5.06
C GLN A 158 -0.10 3.87 -4.53
N VAL A 159 -0.31 4.12 -3.22
CA VAL A 159 0.09 5.36 -2.54
C VAL A 159 1.60 5.46 -2.46
N ILE A 160 2.29 4.38 -2.09
CA ILE A 160 3.75 4.29 -2.00
C ILE A 160 4.40 4.61 -3.34
N HIS A 161 3.85 4.09 -4.43
CA HIS A 161 4.39 4.35 -5.77
C HIS A 161 4.43 5.85 -6.07
N PHE A 162 3.32 6.57 -5.86
CA PHE A 162 3.27 8.02 -6.05
C PHE A 162 4.05 8.79 -4.99
N ALA A 163 4.05 8.34 -3.72
CA ALA A 163 4.86 8.97 -2.67
C ALA A 163 6.34 8.99 -3.03
N ASN A 164 6.85 7.87 -3.56
CA ASN A 164 8.23 7.77 -4.04
C ASN A 164 8.51 8.70 -5.23
N LEU A 165 7.57 8.82 -6.19
CA LEU A 165 7.70 9.74 -7.32
C LEU A 165 7.71 11.21 -6.87
N LEU A 166 6.82 11.58 -5.95
CA LEU A 166 6.71 12.93 -5.43
C LEU A 166 7.93 13.31 -4.57
N ALA A 167 8.44 12.39 -3.75
CA ALA A 167 9.62 12.61 -2.92
C ALA A 167 10.87 12.97 -3.76
N GLN A 168 11.01 12.42 -4.98
CA GLN A 168 12.09 12.78 -5.90
C GLN A 168 12.04 14.24 -6.37
N ARG A 169 10.90 14.92 -6.19
CA ARG A 169 10.64 16.31 -6.56
C ARG A 169 10.46 17.21 -5.34
N ASP A 170 10.79 16.73 -4.14
CA ASP A 170 10.56 17.42 -2.85
C ASP A 170 9.08 17.78 -2.63
N GLN A 171 8.19 16.94 -3.15
CA GLN A 171 6.74 17.03 -3.02
C GLN A 171 6.21 15.89 -2.17
N HIS A 172 5.00 16.04 -1.63
CA HIS A 172 4.34 15.03 -0.81
C HIS A 172 2.85 14.92 -1.15
N ILE A 173 2.24 13.81 -0.74
CA ILE A 173 0.81 13.58 -0.87
C ILE A 173 0.09 14.45 0.16
N THR A 174 -0.96 15.15 -0.27
CA THR A 174 -1.79 15.98 0.62
C THR A 174 -3.17 15.41 0.86
N ASN A 175 -3.70 14.65 -0.11
CA ASN A 175 -5.06 14.11 -0.07
C ASN A 175 -5.11 12.72 -0.70
N LEU A 176 -6.11 11.95 -0.28
CA LEU A 176 -6.38 10.64 -0.83
C LEU A 176 -7.89 10.48 -1.04
N VAL A 177 -8.29 9.91 -2.20
CA VAL A 177 -9.67 9.62 -2.51
C VAL A 177 -9.83 8.18 -3.00
N PHE A 178 -10.87 7.50 -2.52
CA PHE A 178 -11.21 6.13 -2.91
C PHE A 178 -12.23 6.15 -4.05
N MET A 179 -11.80 6.65 -5.21
CA MET A 179 -12.65 6.85 -6.40
C MET A 179 -12.05 6.19 -7.66
N GLY A 180 -11.12 5.24 -7.47
CA GLY A 180 -10.56 4.41 -8.53
C GLY A 180 -11.46 3.22 -8.88
N MET A 181 -10.87 2.09 -9.20
CA MET A 181 -11.59 0.84 -9.46
C MET A 181 -12.16 0.26 -8.17
N GLY A 182 -13.45 -0.17 -8.22
CA GLY A 182 -14.13 -0.81 -7.10
C GLY A 182 -15.01 0.13 -6.26
N GLU A 183 -15.78 -0.51 -5.36
CA GLU A 183 -16.59 0.17 -4.36
C GLU A 183 -15.93 -0.02 -2.98
N PRO A 184 -15.39 1.04 -2.34
CA PRO A 184 -14.66 0.91 -1.08
C PRO A 184 -15.50 0.32 0.05
N LEU A 185 -16.82 0.60 0.10
CA LEU A 185 -17.69 0.04 1.13
C LEU A 185 -18.01 -1.45 0.92
N ALA A 186 -17.85 -1.97 -0.32
CA ALA A 186 -17.93 -3.40 -0.59
C ALA A 186 -16.63 -4.14 -0.23
N ASN A 187 -15.55 -3.40 0.05
CA ASN A 187 -14.27 -3.89 0.58
C ASN A 187 -13.95 -3.20 1.90
N TYR A 188 -14.90 -3.15 2.82
CA TYR A 188 -14.88 -2.27 3.99
C TYR A 188 -13.66 -2.51 4.90
N ASP A 189 -13.42 -3.76 5.30
CA ASP A 189 -12.38 -4.08 6.29
C ASP A 189 -10.98 -3.71 5.80
N GLU A 190 -10.65 -4.06 4.56
CA GLU A 190 -9.34 -3.75 3.97
C GLU A 190 -9.20 -2.24 3.67
N THR A 191 -10.28 -1.59 3.23
CA THR A 191 -10.29 -0.14 3.01
C THR A 191 -10.08 0.62 4.31
N ILE A 192 -10.78 0.27 5.39
CA ILE A 192 -10.61 0.91 6.70
C ILE A 192 -9.22 0.62 7.28
N ARG A 193 -8.70 -0.59 7.07
CA ARG A 193 -7.32 -0.90 7.46
C ARG A 193 -6.32 0.00 6.73
N ALA A 194 -6.46 0.16 5.41
CA ALA A 194 -5.63 1.07 4.63
C ALA A 194 -5.76 2.52 5.12
N VAL A 195 -6.97 3.01 5.37
CA VAL A 195 -7.19 4.35 5.95
C VAL A 195 -6.44 4.53 7.26
N ARG A 196 -6.55 3.57 8.20
CA ARG A 196 -5.85 3.64 9.49
C ARG A 196 -4.33 3.72 9.33
N LEU A 197 -3.76 2.94 8.40
CA LEU A 197 -2.33 2.94 8.12
C LEU A 197 -1.88 4.27 7.49
N LEU A 198 -2.65 4.80 6.55
CA LEU A 198 -2.33 6.03 5.82
C LEU A 198 -2.49 7.29 6.69
N THR A 199 -3.47 7.31 7.60
CA THR A 199 -3.72 8.45 8.51
C THR A 199 -2.93 8.37 9.81
N HIS A 200 -2.24 7.25 10.09
CA HIS A 200 -1.52 7.07 11.34
C HIS A 200 -0.35 8.06 11.44
N PRO A 201 -0.16 8.78 12.59
CA PRO A 201 0.91 9.77 12.75
C PRO A 201 2.34 9.22 12.59
N ARG A 202 2.53 7.91 12.84
CA ARG A 202 3.81 7.20 12.60
C ARG A 202 3.87 6.50 11.24
N GLY A 203 2.85 6.72 10.39
CA GLY A 203 2.78 6.28 9.00
C GLY A 203 2.94 7.46 8.04
N PHE A 204 2.09 7.54 7.01
CA PHE A 204 2.08 8.69 6.10
C PHE A 204 1.55 9.97 6.75
N GLY A 205 0.62 9.87 7.71
CA GLY A 205 0.03 11.01 8.40
C GLY A 205 -0.82 11.92 7.50
N ILE A 206 -1.42 11.35 6.43
CA ILE A 206 -2.27 12.07 5.46
C ILE A 206 -3.63 12.40 6.07
#